data_884ae6d672582f362eb844eac0fc7c72
#
_entry.id   884ae6d672582f362eb844eac0fc7c72
#
_cell.length_a   1.000
_cell.length_b   1.000
_cell.length_c   1.000
_cell.angle_alpha   90.00
_cell.angle_beta   90.00
_cell.angle_gamma   90.00
#
_symmetry.space_group_name_H-M   'P 1'
#
loop_
_entity.id
_entity.type
_entity.pdbx_description
1 polymer ?
#
loop_
_entity_poly.entity_id
_entity_poly.type
_entity_poly.pdbx_seq_one_letter_code
_entity_poly.pdbx_strand_id
1 'polypeptide(L)'
;MVDGMSDMGTTELGAASTPEQARAAFRDGLVRPTCGIAQGYAQANLMILPKEQAFDFLLFAQRNPKPCPLLEVMEPGVTAPVTAPGADIRTDVPLYRVWKRGELVAEVPDIREYWRSDLVTFVIGCSFTFEFPLMLSLIHI
;
A
#
# COMPACT_ATOMS: atom_id res chain seq x y z
N MET A 1 -9.71 -25.02 -39.17
CA MET A 1 -8.85 -25.14 -37.97
C MET A 1 -8.59 -23.72 -37.47
N VAL A 2 -9.34 -23.29 -36.52
CA VAL A 2 -9.21 -21.95 -35.98
C VAL A 2 -8.81 -22.12 -34.53
N ASP A 3 -7.56 -21.72 -34.24
CA ASP A 3 -7.02 -21.68 -32.91
C ASP A 3 -7.84 -20.73 -32.05
N GLY A 4 -8.47 -21.29 -31.02
CA GLY A 4 -9.03 -20.52 -29.95
C GLY A 4 -7.90 -19.97 -29.07
N MET A 5 -7.41 -18.80 -29.41
CA MET A 5 -6.68 -17.98 -28.42
C MET A 5 -7.72 -17.53 -27.39
N SER A 6 -7.70 -18.20 -26.24
CA SER A 6 -8.40 -17.74 -25.05
C SER A 6 -7.87 -16.36 -24.69
N ASP A 7 -8.70 -15.37 -24.95
CA ASP A 7 -8.61 -14.04 -24.37
C ASP A 7 -8.66 -14.20 -22.84
N MET A 8 -7.51 -14.24 -22.20
CA MET A 8 -7.39 -14.07 -20.76
C MET A 8 -7.64 -12.59 -20.50
N GLY A 9 -8.93 -12.27 -20.32
CA GLY A 9 -9.39 -10.93 -20.02
C GLY A 9 -8.58 -10.35 -18.86
N THR A 10 -7.76 -9.37 -19.18
CA THR A 10 -7.19 -8.43 -18.23
C THR A 10 -8.35 -7.74 -17.54
N THR A 11 -8.80 -8.26 -16.41
CA THR A 11 -9.83 -7.60 -15.60
C THR A 11 -9.26 -6.24 -15.20
N GLU A 12 -9.74 -5.18 -15.85
CA GLU A 12 -9.30 -3.82 -15.60
C GLU A 12 -9.59 -3.48 -14.13
N LEU A 13 -8.56 -3.16 -13.35
CA LEU A 13 -8.72 -2.77 -11.97
C LEU A 13 -9.52 -1.48 -11.86
N GLY A 14 -10.56 -1.52 -11.03
CA GLY A 14 -11.45 -0.38 -10.82
C GLY A 14 -12.18 -0.43 -9.48
N ALA A 15 -13.23 0.37 -9.40
CA ALA A 15 -14.03 0.56 -8.20
C ALA A 15 -14.60 -0.74 -7.62
N ALA A 16 -15.01 -1.67 -8.48
CA ALA A 16 -15.60 -2.96 -8.10
C ALA A 16 -14.57 -4.06 -7.78
N SER A 17 -13.28 -3.80 -7.97
CA SER A 17 -12.23 -4.77 -7.66
C SER A 17 -12.12 -5.02 -6.16
N THR A 18 -11.71 -6.24 -5.78
CA THR A 18 -11.40 -6.54 -4.38
C THR A 18 -9.96 -6.11 -4.04
N PRO A 19 -9.64 -5.89 -2.76
CA PRO A 19 -8.27 -5.62 -2.33
C PRO A 19 -7.28 -6.71 -2.75
N GLU A 20 -7.69 -7.98 -2.73
CA GLU A 20 -6.87 -9.12 -3.15
C GLU A 20 -6.53 -9.05 -4.64
N GLN A 21 -7.50 -8.71 -5.47
CA GLN A 21 -7.29 -8.52 -6.92
C GLN A 21 -6.33 -7.36 -7.19
N ALA A 22 -6.48 -6.25 -6.45
CA ALA A 22 -5.57 -5.12 -6.57
C ALA A 22 -4.13 -5.50 -6.18
N ARG A 23 -3.95 -6.19 -5.05
CA ARG A 23 -2.63 -6.65 -4.60
C ARG A 23 -2.00 -7.63 -5.58
N ALA A 24 -2.78 -8.56 -6.14
CA ALA A 24 -2.29 -9.50 -7.16
C ALA A 24 -1.77 -8.75 -8.40
N ALA A 25 -2.51 -7.77 -8.88
CA ALA A 25 -2.08 -7.00 -10.05
C ALA A 25 -0.81 -6.17 -9.78
N PHE A 26 -0.65 -5.61 -8.58
CA PHE A 26 0.58 -4.90 -8.20
C PHE A 26 1.77 -5.85 -8.12
N ARG A 27 1.59 -7.05 -7.55
CA ARG A 27 2.60 -8.12 -7.51
C ARG A 27 3.02 -8.54 -8.92
N ASP A 28 2.09 -8.53 -9.87
CA ASP A 28 2.34 -8.84 -11.28
C ASP A 28 2.94 -7.67 -12.07
N GLY A 29 3.25 -6.56 -11.39
CA GLY A 29 4.01 -5.44 -11.95
C GLY A 29 3.18 -4.23 -12.40
N LEU A 30 1.89 -4.16 -12.05
CA LEU A 30 1.11 -2.96 -12.32
C LEU A 30 1.59 -1.80 -11.44
N VAL A 31 1.98 -0.70 -12.07
CA VAL A 31 2.39 0.54 -11.39
C VAL A 31 1.40 1.65 -11.73
N ARG A 32 0.55 2.01 -10.78
CA ARG A 32 -0.38 3.15 -10.89
C ARG A 32 -0.84 3.59 -9.50
N PRO A 33 -1.35 4.84 -9.36
CA PRO A 33 -2.01 5.27 -8.14
C PRO A 33 -3.22 4.38 -7.80
N THR A 34 -3.47 4.16 -6.52
CA THR A 34 -4.57 3.30 -6.04
C THR A 34 -5.93 4.01 -5.99
N CYS A 35 -5.97 5.29 -6.30
CA CYS A 35 -7.19 6.08 -6.38
C CYS A 35 -8.22 5.40 -7.30
N GLY A 36 -9.47 5.27 -6.82
CA GLY A 36 -10.56 4.67 -7.60
C GLY A 36 -10.53 3.14 -7.69
N ILE A 37 -9.61 2.47 -7.00
CA ILE A 37 -9.53 1.00 -6.93
C ILE A 37 -10.17 0.53 -5.63
N ALA A 38 -10.91 -0.59 -5.66
CA ALA A 38 -11.51 -1.24 -4.50
C ALA A 38 -12.29 -0.26 -3.60
N GLN A 39 -13.31 0.38 -4.16
CA GLN A 39 -14.16 1.31 -3.40
C GLN A 39 -14.81 0.62 -2.19
N GLY A 40 -14.89 1.35 -1.08
CA GLY A 40 -15.44 0.84 0.18
C GLY A 40 -14.40 0.16 1.08
N TYR A 41 -13.18 0.00 0.63
CA TYR A 41 -12.06 -0.48 1.44
C TYR A 41 -11.09 0.64 1.81
N ALA A 42 -10.49 0.54 2.99
CA ALA A 42 -9.46 1.47 3.43
C ALA A 42 -8.21 1.34 2.55
N GLN A 43 -7.64 2.47 2.19
CA GLN A 43 -6.35 2.54 1.52
C GLN A 43 -5.30 3.11 2.47
N ALA A 44 -4.07 2.68 2.32
CA ALA A 44 -2.99 3.10 3.21
C ALA A 44 -1.69 3.37 2.46
N ASN A 45 -0.88 4.23 3.04
CA ASN A 45 0.53 4.35 2.71
C ASN A 45 1.36 3.53 3.69
N LEU A 46 2.52 3.07 3.25
CA LEU A 46 3.44 2.34 4.09
C LEU A 46 4.70 3.19 4.35
N MET A 47 5.08 3.29 5.62
CA MET A 47 6.37 3.83 6.05
C MET A 47 7.15 2.70 6.71
N ILE A 48 8.33 2.39 6.16
CA ILE A 48 9.16 1.28 6.62
C ILE A 48 10.49 1.84 7.10
N LEU A 49 10.81 1.60 8.37
CA LEU A 49 11.98 2.18 9.04
C LEU A 49 12.76 1.12 9.82
N PRO A 50 14.07 1.29 9.99
CA PRO A 50 14.83 0.51 10.97
C PRO A 50 14.24 0.63 12.37
N LYS A 51 14.28 -0.44 13.15
CA LYS A 51 13.75 -0.51 14.51
C LYS A 51 14.27 0.61 15.43
N GLU A 52 15.51 1.01 15.26
CA GLU A 52 16.12 2.08 16.05
C GLU A 52 15.47 3.46 15.84
N GLN A 53 14.82 3.67 14.68
CA GLN A 53 14.11 4.92 14.35
C GLN A 53 12.59 4.79 14.51
N ALA A 54 12.09 3.58 14.73
CA ALA A 54 10.66 3.31 14.76
C ALA A 54 9.92 3.99 15.89
N PHE A 55 10.55 4.07 17.10
CA PHE A 55 9.93 4.73 18.24
C PHE A 55 9.75 6.24 18.01
N ASP A 56 10.73 6.90 17.43
CA ASP A 56 10.66 8.34 17.14
C ASP A 56 9.54 8.64 16.14
N PHE A 57 9.41 7.81 15.11
CA PHE A 57 8.32 7.94 14.14
C PHE A 57 6.95 7.63 14.75
N LEU A 58 6.83 6.61 15.59
CA LEU A 58 5.61 6.29 16.32
C LEU A 58 5.14 7.47 17.16
N LEU A 59 6.07 8.09 17.90
CA LEU A 59 5.79 9.25 18.73
C LEU A 59 5.34 10.46 17.90
N PHE A 60 6.00 10.69 16.76
CA PHE A 60 5.59 11.73 15.81
C PHE A 60 4.17 11.49 15.28
N ALA A 61 3.85 10.28 14.83
CA ALA A 61 2.54 9.94 14.30
C ALA A 61 1.44 10.06 15.35
N GLN A 62 1.70 9.63 16.59
CA GLN A 62 0.74 9.75 17.69
C GLN A 62 0.46 11.22 18.06
N ARG A 63 1.46 12.08 17.96
CA ARG A 63 1.30 13.53 18.21
C ARG A 63 0.60 14.26 17.05
N ASN A 64 0.53 13.62 15.88
CA ASN A 64 -0.06 14.17 14.67
C ASN A 64 -1.11 13.21 14.07
N PRO A 65 -2.17 12.85 14.82
CA PRO A 65 -3.08 11.78 14.39
C PRO A 65 -3.95 12.15 13.16
N LYS A 66 -4.11 13.43 12.87
CA LYS A 66 -4.88 13.87 11.69
C LYS A 66 -4.11 13.65 10.39
N PRO A 67 -2.86 14.17 10.24
CA PRO A 67 -2.08 13.93 9.01
C PRO A 67 -1.47 12.53 8.95
N CYS A 68 -1.28 11.84 10.08
CA CYS A 68 -0.65 10.53 10.16
C CYS A 68 -1.52 9.53 10.95
N PRO A 69 -2.74 9.20 10.49
CA PRO A 69 -3.60 8.25 11.19
C PRO A 69 -3.02 6.84 11.07
N LEU A 70 -2.49 6.31 12.17
CA LEU A 70 -1.96 4.96 12.21
C LEU A 70 -3.11 3.94 12.19
N LEU A 71 -3.07 3.03 11.23
CA LEU A 71 -3.99 1.89 11.15
C LEU A 71 -3.37 0.65 11.80
N GLU A 72 -2.07 0.45 11.60
CA GLU A 72 -1.32 -0.69 12.16
C GLU A 72 0.16 -0.32 12.30
N VAL A 73 0.81 -0.86 13.32
CA VAL A 73 2.27 -0.88 13.45
C VAL A 73 2.69 -2.33 13.53
N MET A 74 3.50 -2.76 12.58
CA MET A 74 3.90 -4.17 12.47
C MET A 74 5.17 -4.43 13.29
N GLU A 75 5.27 -5.63 13.84
CA GLU A 75 6.49 -6.12 14.51
C GLU A 75 7.69 -6.11 13.54
N PRO A 76 8.93 -5.96 14.07
CA PRO A 76 10.11 -5.99 13.22
C PRO A 76 10.21 -7.24 12.35
N GLY A 77 10.46 -7.06 11.05
CA GLY A 77 10.64 -8.14 10.09
C GLY A 77 9.35 -8.81 9.60
N VAL A 78 8.18 -8.47 10.16
CA VAL A 78 6.89 -8.98 9.70
C VAL A 78 6.52 -8.37 8.35
N THR A 79 6.04 -9.20 7.43
CA THR A 79 5.72 -8.79 6.04
C THR A 79 4.25 -8.84 5.70
N ALA A 80 3.42 -9.46 6.55
CA ALA A 80 1.98 -9.59 6.35
C ALA A 80 1.22 -8.79 7.41
N PRO A 81 0.52 -7.71 7.05
CA PRO A 81 -0.30 -6.95 7.99
C PRO A 81 -1.50 -7.78 8.49
N VAL A 82 -1.88 -7.59 9.74
CA VAL A 82 -3.11 -8.19 10.29
C VAL A 82 -4.34 -7.58 9.61
N THR A 83 -4.29 -6.30 9.28
CA THR A 83 -5.36 -5.57 8.58
C THR A 83 -5.53 -5.97 7.11
N ALA A 84 -4.54 -6.66 6.52
CA ALA A 84 -4.59 -7.16 5.14
C ALA A 84 -4.11 -8.61 5.06
N PRO A 85 -4.91 -9.58 5.52
CA PRO A 85 -4.54 -11.00 5.52
C PRO A 85 -4.12 -11.48 4.12
N GLY A 86 -3.03 -12.27 4.05
CA GLY A 86 -2.52 -12.80 2.79
C GLY A 86 -1.73 -11.80 1.93
N ALA A 87 -1.57 -10.55 2.37
CA ALA A 87 -0.70 -9.58 1.70
C ALA A 87 0.77 -9.82 2.06
N ASP A 88 1.66 -9.53 1.10
CA ASP A 88 3.08 -9.34 1.34
C ASP A 88 3.45 -7.90 1.00
N ILE A 89 3.75 -7.08 2.01
CA ILE A 89 4.04 -5.67 1.81
C ILE A 89 5.26 -5.42 0.94
N ARG A 90 6.13 -6.40 0.74
CA ARG A 90 7.34 -6.26 -0.08
C ARG A 90 7.07 -6.23 -1.59
N THR A 91 5.91 -6.77 -2.02
CA THR A 91 5.57 -6.98 -3.43
C THR A 91 4.17 -6.51 -3.83
N ASP A 92 3.27 -6.33 -2.86
CA ASP A 92 1.83 -6.14 -3.11
C ASP A 92 1.40 -4.67 -3.14
N VAL A 93 2.34 -3.78 -3.44
CA VAL A 93 2.10 -2.33 -3.58
C VAL A 93 2.61 -1.83 -4.93
N PRO A 94 2.03 -0.73 -5.46
CA PRO A 94 2.40 -0.23 -6.78
C PRO A 94 3.85 0.19 -6.92
N LEU A 95 4.40 0.90 -5.93
CA LEU A 95 5.73 1.49 -5.99
C LEU A 95 6.23 1.88 -4.61
N TYR A 96 7.50 1.66 -4.37
CA TYR A 96 8.26 2.16 -3.23
C TYR A 96 9.30 3.17 -3.64
N ARG A 97 9.52 4.16 -2.80
CA ARG A 97 10.70 5.01 -2.81
C ARG A 97 11.66 4.57 -1.73
N VAL A 98 12.84 4.14 -2.15
CA VAL A 98 13.89 3.68 -1.23
C VAL A 98 14.86 4.83 -0.97
N TRP A 99 14.99 5.19 0.30
CA TRP A 99 15.85 6.28 0.75
C TRP A 99 17.03 5.73 1.54
N LYS A 100 18.20 6.29 1.31
CA LYS A 100 19.42 5.97 2.06
C LYS A 100 20.15 7.25 2.44
N ARG A 101 20.30 7.49 3.74
CA ARG A 101 20.96 8.71 4.28
C ARG A 101 20.37 10.01 3.73
N GLY A 102 19.04 10.06 3.57
CA GLY A 102 18.34 11.24 3.06
C GLY A 102 18.33 11.39 1.53
N GLU A 103 18.94 10.47 0.79
CA GLU A 103 18.95 10.46 -0.67
C GLU A 103 18.02 9.37 -1.23
N LEU A 104 17.24 9.71 -2.26
CA LEU A 104 16.42 8.74 -3.00
C LEU A 104 17.34 7.88 -3.86
N VAL A 105 17.46 6.59 -3.55
CA VAL A 105 18.36 5.68 -4.26
C VAL A 105 17.65 4.77 -5.25
N ALA A 106 16.34 4.53 -5.08
CA ALA A 106 15.56 3.71 -6.02
C ALA A 106 14.06 4.02 -5.93
N GLU A 107 13.36 3.79 -7.03
CA GLU A 107 11.91 3.67 -7.10
C GLU A 107 11.59 2.29 -7.70
N VAL A 108 11.02 1.40 -6.89
CA VAL A 108 10.86 -0.01 -7.25
C VAL A 108 9.52 -0.58 -6.76
N PRO A 109 8.89 -1.50 -7.50
CA PRO A 109 7.67 -2.18 -7.05
C PRO A 109 7.95 -3.33 -6.06
N ASP A 110 9.18 -3.79 -5.99
CA ASP A 110 9.61 -4.93 -5.17
C ASP A 110 10.80 -4.52 -4.30
N ILE A 111 10.64 -4.63 -2.98
CA ILE A 111 11.69 -4.26 -2.01
C ILE A 111 12.32 -5.46 -1.32
N ARG A 112 12.15 -6.69 -1.82
CA ARG A 112 12.73 -7.88 -1.19
C ARG A 112 14.24 -7.82 -1.05
N GLU A 113 14.93 -7.20 -2.00
CA GLU A 113 16.40 -7.04 -1.92
C GLU A 113 16.84 -6.02 -0.85
N TYR A 114 15.95 -5.10 -0.45
CA TYR A 114 16.20 -4.12 0.62
C TYR A 114 15.69 -4.58 1.98
N TRP A 115 14.98 -5.71 2.02
CA TRP A 115 14.30 -6.17 3.22
C TRP A 115 15.30 -6.70 4.26
N ARG A 116 15.09 -6.29 5.53
CA ARG A 116 15.85 -6.75 6.68
C ARG A 116 14.91 -7.09 7.83
N SER A 117 15.34 -7.96 8.71
CA SER A 117 14.56 -8.41 9.87
C SER A 117 14.38 -7.34 10.97
N ASP A 118 15.11 -6.24 10.88
CA ASP A 118 15.00 -5.10 11.81
C ASP A 118 14.05 -4.01 11.33
N LEU A 119 13.41 -4.17 10.17
CA LEU A 119 12.50 -3.18 9.61
C LEU A 119 11.12 -3.26 10.26
N VAL A 120 10.62 -2.11 10.68
CA VAL A 120 9.28 -1.90 11.25
C VAL A 120 8.44 -1.17 10.23
N THR A 121 7.24 -1.68 9.96
CA THR A 121 6.30 -1.09 9.03
C THR A 121 5.15 -0.41 9.76
N PHE A 122 4.87 0.82 9.35
CA PHE A 122 3.72 1.61 9.76
C PHE A 122 2.72 1.68 8.61
N VAL A 123 1.49 1.25 8.88
CA VAL A 123 0.38 1.35 7.93
C VAL A 123 -0.39 2.62 8.27
N ILE A 124 -0.33 3.60 7.38
CA ILE A 124 -0.87 4.96 7.60
C ILE A 124 -2.06 5.17 6.68
N GLY A 125 -3.19 5.57 7.23
CA GLY A 125 -4.39 5.88 6.47
C GLY A 125 -4.15 7.00 5.45
N CYS A 126 -4.91 6.97 4.35
CA CYS A 126 -4.76 7.91 3.26
C CYS A 126 -6.11 8.55 2.90
N SER A 127 -6.09 9.73 2.30
CA SER A 127 -7.29 10.48 1.93
C SER A 127 -8.16 9.78 0.90
N PHE A 128 -7.62 8.88 0.10
CA PHE A 128 -8.39 8.14 -0.90
C PHE A 128 -9.52 7.30 -0.30
N THR A 129 -9.40 6.88 0.96
CA THR A 129 -10.47 6.20 1.70
C THR A 129 -11.74 7.04 1.80
N PHE A 130 -11.62 8.36 1.88
CA PHE A 130 -12.74 9.29 2.10
C PHE A 130 -13.31 9.89 0.82
N GLU A 131 -12.63 9.78 -0.32
CA GLU A 131 -13.06 10.41 -1.57
C GLU A 131 -14.43 9.92 -2.02
N PHE A 132 -14.65 8.60 -2.00
CA PHE A 132 -15.94 8.03 -2.43
C PHE A 132 -17.10 8.42 -1.52
N PRO A 133 -17.03 8.32 -0.18
CA PRO A 133 -18.07 8.83 0.72
C PRO A 133 -18.37 10.33 0.53
N LEU A 134 -17.36 11.14 0.27
CA LEU A 134 -17.54 12.58 0.00
C LEU A 134 -18.28 12.81 -1.31
N MET A 135 -17.97 12.06 -2.36
CA MET A 135 -18.69 12.13 -3.64
C MET A 135 -20.16 11.72 -3.47
N LEU A 136 -20.45 10.66 -2.71
CA LEU A 136 -21.82 10.21 -2.44
C LEU A 136 -22.63 11.25 -1.63
N SER A 137 -21.98 12.00 -0.74
CA SER A 137 -22.64 13.04 0.06
C SER A 137 -22.93 14.33 -0.70
N LEU A 138 -22.57 14.38 -2.01
CA LEU A 138 -22.70 15.57 -2.86
C LEU A 138 -21.95 16.81 -2.33
N ILE A 139 -20.94 16.60 -1.51
CA ILE A 139 -20.05 17.69 -1.09
C ILE A 139 -19.03 17.90 -2.20
N HIS A 140 -19.09 19.08 -2.83
CA HIS A 140 -18.11 19.50 -3.81
C HIS A 140 -16.85 20.00 -3.08
N ILE A 141 -15.73 19.41 -3.41
CA ILE A 141 -14.42 19.79 -2.92
C ILE A 141 -13.77 20.71 -3.96
#